data_f4e025f475dc81d167edcf33d2a01e39
#
_entry.id   f4e025f475dc81d167edcf33d2a01e39
#
_cell.length_a   1.000
_cell.length_b   1.000
_cell.length_c   1.000
_cell.angle_alpha   90.00
_cell.angle_beta   90.00
_cell.angle_gamma   90.00
#
_symmetry.space_group_name_H-M   'P 1'
#
loop_
_entity.id
_entity.type
_entity.pdbx_description
1 polymer ?
#
loop_
_entity_poly.entity_id
_entity_poly.type
_entity_poly.pdbx_seq_one_letter_code
_entity_poly.pdbx_strand_id
1 'polypeptide(L)'
;KLKIIFCIGENLSQKNKGSSLNVLKRQILSSLDKKKINFNNLIIAYEPIWSIGTGIVPSNNYLDKIYRNLKNFLKEKYKVNSPIMLYGGSVTTDNVVTLGKIGLISGFLIGGASLKSTSFIKIIKNYFK
;
A
#
# COMPACT_ATOMS: atom_id res chain seq x y z
N LYS A 1 12.66 15.83 12.11
CA LYS A 1 11.45 15.02 12.32
C LYS A 1 11.51 13.83 11.39
N LEU A 2 11.25 12.61 11.89
CA LEU A 2 11.22 11.40 11.08
C LEU A 2 9.98 11.40 10.17
N LYS A 3 10.13 10.86 8.95
CA LYS A 3 9.00 10.38 8.15
C LYS A 3 8.65 8.97 8.59
N ILE A 4 7.37 8.65 8.60
CA ILE A 4 6.84 7.37 9.08
C ILE A 4 6.18 6.65 7.91
N ILE A 5 6.53 5.39 7.70
CA ILE A 5 5.78 4.48 6.84
C ILE A 5 4.94 3.60 7.76
N PHE A 6 3.62 3.75 7.68
CA PHE A 6 2.66 2.99 8.46
C PHE A 6 2.08 1.87 7.60
N CYS A 7 2.45 0.64 7.92
CA CYS A 7 2.02 -0.54 7.18
C CYS A 7 0.67 -1.05 7.70
N ILE A 8 -0.25 -1.31 6.78
CA ILE A 8 -1.56 -1.90 7.03
C ILE A 8 -1.83 -3.03 6.05
N GLY A 9 -2.49 -4.08 6.50
CA GLY A 9 -2.80 -5.22 5.65
C GLY A 9 -3.73 -6.22 6.33
N GLU A 10 -4.52 -6.91 5.54
CA GLU A 10 -5.38 -7.99 5.96
C GLU A 10 -4.79 -9.36 5.59
N ASN A 11 -5.18 -10.39 6.32
CA ASN A 11 -4.84 -11.77 6.00
C ASN A 11 -5.82 -12.39 4.98
N LEU A 12 -5.49 -13.57 4.46
CA LEU A 12 -6.29 -14.25 3.43
C LEU A 12 -7.71 -14.57 3.89
N SER A 13 -7.90 -14.99 5.15
CA SER A 13 -9.22 -15.26 5.70
C SER A 13 -10.10 -14.00 5.71
N GLN A 14 -9.55 -12.87 6.13
CA GLN A 14 -10.24 -11.58 6.14
C GLN A 14 -10.61 -11.12 4.73
N LYS A 15 -9.70 -11.30 3.77
CA LYS A 15 -9.97 -11.03 2.36
C LYS A 15 -11.13 -11.89 1.83
N ASN A 16 -11.09 -13.21 2.08
CA ASN A 16 -12.09 -14.15 1.60
C ASN A 16 -13.49 -13.89 2.20
N LYS A 17 -13.53 -13.33 3.42
CA LYS A 17 -14.77 -12.88 4.07
C LYS A 17 -15.25 -11.51 3.60
N GLY A 18 -14.56 -10.88 2.65
CA GLY A 18 -14.90 -9.54 2.17
C GLY A 18 -14.69 -8.41 3.19
N SER A 19 -13.93 -8.66 4.26
CA SER A 19 -13.76 -7.72 5.39
C SER A 19 -12.51 -6.84 5.28
N SER A 20 -11.75 -6.90 4.18
CA SER A 20 -10.49 -6.20 3.99
C SER A 20 -10.57 -4.72 4.38
N LEU A 21 -11.49 -3.96 3.80
CA LEU A 21 -11.63 -2.53 4.09
C LEU A 21 -11.92 -2.23 5.55
N ASN A 22 -12.73 -3.04 6.22
CA ASN A 22 -13.04 -2.85 7.64
C ASN A 22 -11.81 -3.11 8.51
N VAL A 23 -11.00 -4.13 8.16
CA VAL A 23 -9.73 -4.43 8.84
C VAL A 23 -8.76 -3.25 8.69
N LEU A 24 -8.54 -2.78 7.45
CA LEU A 24 -7.62 -1.68 7.17
C LEU A 24 -8.03 -0.38 7.88
N LYS A 25 -9.31 -0.01 7.80
CA LYS A 25 -9.84 1.17 8.50
C LYS A 25 -9.66 1.04 10.01
N ARG A 26 -9.90 -0.13 10.58
CA ARG A 26 -9.71 -0.38 12.02
C ARG A 26 -8.24 -0.24 12.42
N GLN A 27 -7.29 -0.76 11.63
CA GLN A 27 -5.86 -0.59 11.87
C GLN A 27 -5.46 0.89 11.89
N ILE A 28 -5.98 1.68 10.95
CA ILE A 28 -5.77 3.14 10.93
C ILE A 28 -6.35 3.80 12.17
N LEU A 29 -7.62 3.54 12.50
CA LEU A 29 -8.29 4.14 13.65
C LEU A 29 -7.60 3.82 14.97
N SER A 30 -7.26 2.56 15.20
CA SER A 30 -6.63 2.14 16.45
C SER A 30 -5.23 2.73 16.66
N SER A 31 -4.53 3.04 15.57
CA SER A 31 -3.15 3.54 15.65
C SER A 31 -3.05 5.07 15.55
N LEU A 32 -3.92 5.71 14.76
CA LEU A 32 -3.79 7.13 14.46
C LEU A 32 -4.77 8.02 15.22
N ASP A 33 -5.91 7.51 15.66
CA ASP A 33 -6.99 8.32 16.25
C ASP A 33 -6.66 8.91 17.63
N LYS A 34 -5.68 8.35 18.33
CA LYS A 34 -5.30 8.75 19.70
C LYS A 34 -4.17 9.78 19.76
N LYS A 35 -3.64 10.24 18.64
CA LYS A 35 -2.45 11.10 18.58
C LYS A 35 -2.64 12.22 17.58
N LYS A 36 -2.08 13.40 17.87
CA LYS A 36 -1.92 14.49 16.88
C LYS A 36 -0.86 14.08 15.86
N ILE A 37 -1.26 13.41 14.78
CA ILE A 37 -0.35 12.95 13.74
C ILE A 37 -0.26 14.01 12.65
N ASN A 38 0.96 14.37 12.29
CA ASN A 38 1.20 15.19 11.12
C ASN A 38 1.23 14.29 9.88
N PHE A 39 0.14 14.30 9.12
CA PHE A 39 0.01 13.51 7.89
C PHE A 39 1.02 13.90 6.79
N ASN A 40 1.64 15.08 6.85
CA ASN A 40 2.72 15.44 5.92
C ASN A 40 3.98 14.57 6.11
N ASN A 41 4.12 13.96 7.28
CA ASN A 41 5.22 13.05 7.59
C ASN A 41 4.79 11.57 7.56
N LEU A 42 3.53 11.28 7.22
CA LEU A 42 2.98 9.93 7.22
C LEU A 42 2.79 9.42 5.79
N ILE A 43 3.34 8.25 5.53
CA ILE A 43 3.14 7.45 4.32
C ILE A 43 2.39 6.19 4.76
N ILE A 44 1.33 5.82 4.06
CA ILE A 44 0.62 4.56 4.34
C ILE A 44 1.05 3.51 3.32
N ALA A 45 1.53 2.37 3.77
CA ALA A 45 1.83 1.23 2.92
C ALA A 45 0.74 0.16 3.07
N TYR A 46 0.07 -0.17 1.98
CA TYR A 46 -0.85 -1.29 1.94
C TYR A 46 -0.08 -2.58 1.62
N GLU A 47 -0.05 -3.47 2.59
CA GLU A 47 0.68 -4.73 2.55
C GLU A 47 -0.30 -5.90 2.78
N PRO A 48 -1.02 -6.37 1.76
CA PRO A 48 -1.87 -7.55 1.93
C PRO A 48 -1.00 -8.75 2.33
N ILE A 49 -1.17 -9.24 3.57
CA ILE A 49 -0.31 -10.27 4.18
C ILE A 49 -0.23 -11.52 3.30
N TRP A 50 -1.33 -11.85 2.63
CA TRP A 50 -1.44 -12.99 1.73
C TRP A 50 -0.69 -12.83 0.40
N SER A 51 -0.19 -11.64 0.11
CA SER A 51 0.58 -11.31 -1.11
C SER A 51 2.08 -11.17 -0.85
N ILE A 52 2.51 -10.88 0.40
CA ILE A 52 3.92 -10.63 0.72
C ILE A 52 4.76 -11.89 0.49
N GLY A 53 5.72 -11.82 -0.42
CA GLY A 53 6.68 -12.91 -0.68
C GLY A 53 6.08 -14.16 -1.35
N THR A 54 4.80 -14.15 -1.70
CA THR A 54 4.11 -15.32 -2.27
C THR A 54 4.12 -15.35 -3.79
N GLY A 55 4.46 -14.25 -4.45
CA GLY A 55 4.29 -14.07 -5.89
C GLY A 55 2.84 -13.76 -6.30
N ILE A 56 1.87 -13.86 -5.38
CA ILE A 56 0.48 -13.56 -5.65
C ILE A 56 0.27 -12.05 -5.62
N VAL A 57 -0.33 -11.50 -6.66
CA VAL A 57 -0.64 -10.06 -6.77
C VAL A 57 -2.16 -9.88 -6.83
N PRO A 58 -2.73 -8.96 -6.04
CA PRO A 58 -4.13 -8.60 -6.19
C PRO A 58 -4.42 -8.07 -7.59
N SER A 59 -5.64 -8.30 -8.10
CA SER A 59 -6.04 -7.70 -9.39
C SER A 59 -6.04 -6.16 -9.31
N ASN A 60 -5.82 -5.51 -10.46
CA ASN A 60 -5.82 -4.05 -10.54
C ASN A 60 -7.15 -3.45 -10.04
N ASN A 61 -8.28 -4.07 -10.39
CA ASN A 61 -9.60 -3.64 -9.92
C ASN A 61 -9.74 -3.75 -8.39
N TYR A 62 -9.19 -4.80 -7.80
CA TYR A 62 -9.17 -4.94 -6.34
C TYR A 62 -8.33 -3.85 -5.68
N LEU A 63 -7.12 -3.61 -6.19
CA LEU A 63 -6.23 -2.55 -5.69
C LEU A 63 -6.89 -1.17 -5.84
N ASP A 64 -7.42 -0.84 -7.02
CA ASP A 64 -8.12 0.44 -7.25
C ASP A 64 -9.25 0.65 -6.23
N LYS A 65 -10.08 -0.38 -6.01
CA LYS A 65 -11.16 -0.33 -5.00
C LYS A 65 -10.62 -0.07 -3.59
N ILE A 66 -9.57 -0.77 -3.17
CA ILE A 66 -8.95 -0.61 -1.83
C ILE A 66 -8.41 0.83 -1.69
N TYR A 67 -7.59 1.29 -2.63
CA TYR A 67 -6.96 2.62 -2.55
C TYR A 67 -7.98 3.75 -2.60
N ARG A 68 -8.99 3.66 -3.45
CA ARG A 68 -10.08 4.65 -3.53
C ARG A 68 -10.83 4.77 -2.20
N ASN A 69 -11.21 3.64 -1.61
CA ASN A 69 -11.91 3.65 -0.33
C ASN A 69 -11.05 4.15 0.82
N LEU A 70 -9.75 3.80 0.86
CA LEU A 70 -8.84 4.30 1.88
C LEU A 70 -8.59 5.81 1.73
N LYS A 71 -8.40 6.31 0.51
CA LYS A 71 -8.26 7.76 0.25
C LYS A 71 -9.49 8.54 0.69
N ASN A 72 -10.68 8.05 0.34
CA ASN A 72 -11.94 8.67 0.78
C ASN A 72 -12.06 8.67 2.30
N PHE A 73 -11.78 7.55 2.94
CA PHE A 73 -11.80 7.44 4.40
C PHE A 73 -10.83 8.42 5.08
N LEU A 74 -9.61 8.53 4.59
CA LEU A 74 -8.60 9.46 5.11
C LEU A 74 -9.03 10.93 4.91
N LYS A 75 -9.63 11.25 3.76
CA LYS A 75 -10.18 12.57 3.47
C LYS A 75 -11.31 12.92 4.42
N GLU A 76 -12.27 12.03 4.61
CA GLU A 76 -13.44 12.26 5.45
C GLU A 76 -13.08 12.36 6.93
N LYS A 77 -12.29 11.40 7.43
CA LYS A 77 -11.98 11.28 8.86
C LYS A 77 -10.88 12.23 9.33
N TYR A 78 -9.84 12.43 8.52
CA TYR A 78 -8.63 13.17 8.91
C TYR A 78 -8.38 14.43 8.07
N LYS A 79 -9.25 14.74 7.09
CA LYS A 79 -9.12 15.90 6.19
C LYS A 79 -7.84 15.84 5.33
N VAL A 80 -7.33 14.64 5.04
CA VAL A 80 -6.15 14.43 4.20
C VAL A 80 -6.59 14.27 2.75
N ASN A 81 -6.33 15.29 1.93
CA ASN A 81 -6.78 15.30 0.54
C ASN A 81 -5.91 14.45 -0.39
N SER A 82 -4.59 14.41 -0.15
CA SER A 82 -3.62 13.72 -1.00
C SER A 82 -2.67 12.86 -0.16
N PRO A 83 -3.16 11.75 0.43
CA PRO A 83 -2.29 10.87 1.19
C PRO A 83 -1.30 10.17 0.26
N ILE A 84 -0.03 10.07 0.67
CA ILE A 84 0.95 9.22 0.00
C ILE A 84 0.67 7.78 0.39
N MET A 85 0.39 6.93 -0.60
CA MET A 85 0.05 5.54 -0.37
C MET A 85 0.89 4.61 -1.24
N LEU A 86 1.63 3.72 -0.60
CA LEU A 86 2.48 2.72 -1.25
C LEU A 86 1.78 1.37 -1.33
N TYR A 87 2.18 0.56 -2.31
CA TYR A 87 1.87 -0.86 -2.35
C TYR A 87 3.10 -1.67 -1.92
N GLY A 88 2.93 -2.55 -0.95
CA GLY A 88 4.00 -3.37 -0.37
C GLY A 88 3.75 -4.89 -0.45
N GLY A 89 2.90 -5.35 -1.36
CA GLY A 89 2.78 -6.78 -1.67
C GLY A 89 3.92 -7.29 -2.56
N SER A 90 3.67 -8.35 -3.32
CA SER A 90 4.67 -8.92 -4.22
C SER A 90 4.91 -8.02 -5.43
N VAL A 91 6.01 -7.25 -5.42
CA VAL A 91 6.45 -6.40 -6.52
C VAL A 91 7.68 -7.00 -7.17
N THR A 92 7.65 -7.14 -8.50
CA THR A 92 8.72 -7.73 -9.32
C THR A 92 9.07 -6.85 -10.50
N THR A 93 10.15 -7.19 -11.21
CA THR A 93 10.53 -6.53 -12.46
C THR A 93 9.45 -6.61 -13.54
N ASP A 94 8.60 -7.63 -13.49
CA ASP A 94 7.64 -7.95 -14.54
C ASP A 94 6.27 -7.30 -14.28
N ASN A 95 5.91 -7.08 -13.00
CA ASN A 95 4.60 -6.53 -12.64
C ASN A 95 4.62 -5.04 -12.27
N VAL A 96 5.78 -4.45 -12.00
CA VAL A 96 5.90 -3.05 -11.54
C VAL A 96 5.30 -2.05 -12.52
N VAL A 97 5.44 -2.28 -13.83
CA VAL A 97 4.85 -1.40 -14.88
C VAL A 97 3.33 -1.43 -14.81
N THR A 98 2.74 -2.62 -14.68
CA THR A 98 1.29 -2.79 -14.60
C THR A 98 0.72 -2.20 -13.30
N LEU A 99 1.39 -2.44 -12.18
CA LEU A 99 1.01 -1.86 -10.89
C LEU A 99 1.15 -0.32 -10.88
N GLY A 100 2.19 0.21 -11.53
CA GLY A 100 2.42 1.65 -11.65
C GLY A 100 1.34 2.40 -12.45
N LYS A 101 0.58 1.70 -13.29
CA LYS A 101 -0.57 2.28 -14.02
C LYS A 101 -1.79 2.51 -13.13
N ILE A 102 -1.81 1.99 -11.91
CA ILE A 102 -2.87 2.26 -10.94
C ILE A 102 -2.63 3.64 -10.33
N GLY A 103 -3.23 4.68 -10.89
CA GLY A 103 -2.96 6.10 -10.56
C GLY A 103 -3.23 6.50 -9.10
N LEU A 104 -3.77 5.61 -8.28
CA LEU A 104 -3.97 5.82 -6.85
C LEU A 104 -2.78 5.34 -5.99
N ILE A 105 -1.85 4.58 -6.58
CA ILE A 105 -0.62 4.12 -5.92
C ILE A 105 0.46 5.19 -6.13
N SER A 106 1.05 5.68 -5.04
CA SER A 106 2.10 6.72 -5.10
C SER A 106 3.51 6.13 -5.26
N GLY A 107 3.65 4.81 -5.15
CA GLY A 107 4.93 4.09 -5.24
C GLY A 107 4.86 2.73 -4.55
N PHE A 108 6.02 2.14 -4.32
CA PHE A 108 6.14 0.77 -3.82
C PHE A 108 7.03 0.67 -2.59
N LEU A 109 6.70 -0.26 -1.70
CA LEU A 109 7.57 -0.72 -0.61
C LEU A 109 8.09 -2.10 -1.02
N ILE A 110 9.37 -2.15 -1.43
CA ILE A 110 9.98 -3.36 -2.01
C ILE A 110 10.65 -4.19 -0.92
N GLY A 111 10.16 -5.42 -0.72
CA GLY A 111 10.73 -6.39 0.21
C GLY A 111 11.80 -7.28 -0.44
N GLY A 112 11.55 -8.57 -0.61
CA GLY A 112 12.52 -9.58 -1.06
C GLY A 112 13.25 -9.23 -2.35
N ALA A 113 12.61 -8.56 -3.30
CA ALA A 113 13.27 -8.16 -4.56
C ALA A 113 14.36 -7.08 -4.36
N SER A 114 14.40 -6.38 -3.22
CA SER A 114 15.43 -5.40 -2.90
C SER A 114 16.72 -6.04 -2.36
N LEU A 115 16.70 -7.32 -2.00
CA LEU A 115 17.88 -8.05 -1.50
C LEU A 115 18.97 -8.26 -2.58
N LYS A 116 18.59 -8.16 -3.86
CA LYS A 116 19.53 -8.21 -4.98
C LYS A 116 19.51 -6.86 -5.70
N SER A 117 20.63 -6.17 -5.73
CA SER A 117 20.79 -4.85 -6.37
C SER A 117 20.32 -4.84 -7.82
N THR A 118 20.65 -5.90 -8.59
CA THR A 118 20.24 -6.04 -10.00
C THR A 118 18.72 -6.07 -10.16
N SER A 119 18.01 -6.80 -9.31
CA SER A 119 16.54 -6.85 -9.34
C SER A 119 15.94 -5.50 -8.95
N PHE A 120 16.44 -4.89 -7.87
CA PHE A 120 15.95 -3.61 -7.38
C PHE A 120 16.13 -2.49 -8.40
N ILE A 121 17.33 -2.38 -9.00
CA ILE A 121 17.63 -1.40 -10.05
C ILE A 121 16.72 -1.64 -11.28
N LYS A 122 16.48 -2.90 -11.67
CA LYS A 122 15.60 -3.21 -12.80
C LYS A 122 14.15 -2.81 -12.52
N ILE A 123 13.65 -3.01 -11.29
CA ILE A 123 12.33 -2.52 -10.87
C ILE A 123 12.25 -1.00 -11.03
N ILE A 124 13.23 -0.26 -10.51
CA ILE A 124 13.28 1.21 -10.64
C ILE A 124 13.27 1.63 -12.11
N LYS A 125 14.15 1.07 -12.93
CA LYS A 125 14.24 1.39 -14.36
C LYS A 125 12.93 1.09 -15.11
N ASN A 126 12.25 0.00 -14.77
CA ASN A 126 10.99 -0.36 -15.41
C ASN A 126 9.83 0.55 -14.99
N TYR A 127 9.84 1.04 -13.74
CA TYR A 127 8.80 1.93 -13.22
C TYR A 127 8.85 3.33 -13.85
N PHE A 128 10.05 3.84 -14.16
CA PHE A 128 10.25 5.19 -14.70
C PHE A 128 10.40 5.24 -16.25
N LYS A 129 10.11 4.16 -16.95
CA LYS A 129 9.99 4.14 -18.42
C LYS A 129 8.63 4.65 -18.87
#